data_4a710a0cbc9454917b19b993bfe4da24
#
_entry.id   4a710a0cbc9454917b19b993bfe4da24
#
_cell.length_a   1.000
_cell.length_b   1.000
_cell.length_c   1.000
_cell.angle_alpha   90.00
_cell.angle_beta   90.00
_cell.angle_gamma   90.00
#
_symmetry.space_group_name_H-M   'P 1'
#
loop_
_entity.id
_entity.type
_entity.pdbx_description
1 polymer ?
#
loop_
_entity_poly.entity_id
_entity_poly.type
_entity_poly.pdbx_seq_one_letter_code
_entity_poly.pdbx_strand_id
1 'polypeptide(L)'
;MTQVSRIPLKKEIENRVYEVLMESIAAAKSHDTVNRLLDDLLSPTERLMIAKRLSIAFLLFIKYDQRTISKWLKVSSTTVSKVSLSMQVGRGGYRSIIESILRSEELKGFIQKIELALSDIILPKHVARSSWHQRHREAKMVSQKAF
;
A
#
# COMPACT_ATOMS: atom_id res chain seq x y z
N MET A 1 -16.96 -0.61 10.65
CA MET A 1 -15.99 -1.42 11.41
C MET A 1 -16.40 -2.86 11.29
N THR A 2 -15.59 -3.71 10.71
CA THR A 2 -15.78 -5.16 10.73
C THR A 2 -15.64 -5.61 12.18
N GLN A 3 -16.73 -6.08 12.76
CA GLN A 3 -16.72 -6.64 14.12
C GLN A 3 -16.14 -8.06 14.03
N VAL A 4 -15.05 -8.27 14.69
CA VAL A 4 -14.57 -9.63 15.01
C VAL A 4 -15.58 -10.24 15.99
N SER A 5 -15.89 -11.53 15.85
CA SER A 5 -16.79 -12.26 16.75
C SER A 5 -16.47 -11.98 18.22
N ARG A 6 -17.51 -11.80 19.04
CA ARG A 6 -17.35 -11.61 20.49
C ARG A 6 -16.79 -12.84 21.20
N ILE A 7 -16.86 -14.01 20.57
CA ILE A 7 -16.30 -15.26 21.10
C ILE A 7 -14.87 -15.37 20.57
N PRO A 8 -13.83 -15.26 21.44
CA PRO A 8 -12.45 -15.36 21.01
C PRO A 8 -12.12 -16.80 20.61
N LEU A 9 -11.38 -16.95 19.54
CA LEU A 9 -10.80 -18.24 19.16
C LEU A 9 -9.70 -18.62 20.16
N LYS A 10 -9.51 -19.94 20.37
CA LYS A 10 -8.30 -20.43 21.05
C LYS A 10 -7.07 -20.00 20.25
N LYS A 11 -5.99 -19.61 20.93
CA LYS A 11 -4.80 -19.04 20.32
C LYS A 11 -4.17 -19.96 19.26
N GLU A 12 -4.19 -21.26 19.49
CA GLU A 12 -3.68 -22.24 18.53
C GLU A 12 -4.50 -22.25 17.22
N ILE A 13 -5.84 -22.14 17.34
CA ILE A 13 -6.75 -22.09 16.18
C ILE A 13 -6.55 -20.78 15.42
N GLU A 14 -6.46 -19.67 16.14
CA GLU A 14 -6.19 -18.36 15.54
C GLU A 14 -4.90 -18.34 14.72
N ASN A 15 -3.82 -18.86 15.29
CA ASN A 15 -2.53 -18.97 14.58
C ASN A 15 -2.64 -19.81 13.31
N ARG A 16 -3.33 -20.95 13.38
CA ARG A 16 -3.54 -21.83 12.22
C ARG A 16 -4.36 -21.17 11.11
N VAL A 17 -5.40 -20.43 11.48
CA VAL A 17 -6.19 -19.65 10.52
C VAL A 17 -5.34 -18.60 9.82
N TYR A 18 -4.44 -17.92 10.54
CA TYR A 18 -3.49 -16.99 9.94
C TYR A 18 -2.47 -17.68 9.03
N GLU A 19 -1.97 -18.85 9.40
CA GLU A 19 -1.05 -19.65 8.54
C GLU A 19 -1.73 -20.00 7.21
N VAL A 20 -2.95 -20.52 7.25
CA VAL A 20 -3.72 -20.83 6.03
C VAL A 20 -3.89 -19.60 5.15
N LEU A 21 -4.19 -18.44 5.72
CA LEU A 21 -4.29 -17.18 4.95
C LEU A 21 -2.96 -16.81 4.30
N MET A 22 -1.85 -16.87 5.04
CA MET A 22 -0.52 -16.53 4.52
C MET A 22 -0.09 -17.49 3.40
N GLU A 23 -0.31 -18.78 3.58
CA GLU A 23 -0.01 -19.81 2.58
C GLU A 23 -0.85 -19.59 1.30
N SER A 24 -2.15 -19.29 1.46
CA SER A 24 -3.04 -19.03 0.34
C SER A 24 -2.61 -17.81 -0.48
N ILE A 25 -2.22 -16.72 0.19
CA ILE A 25 -1.70 -15.52 -0.48
C ILE A 25 -0.37 -15.83 -1.17
N ALA A 26 0.53 -16.57 -0.52
CA ALA A 26 1.83 -16.93 -1.09
C ALA A 26 1.73 -17.90 -2.29
N ALA A 27 0.69 -18.72 -2.32
CA ALA A 27 0.40 -19.64 -3.44
C ALA A 27 -0.14 -18.92 -4.67
N ALA A 28 -0.71 -17.73 -4.53
CA ALA A 28 -1.28 -16.95 -5.62
C ALA A 28 -0.16 -16.27 -6.44
N LYS A 29 0.35 -16.96 -7.48
CA LYS A 29 1.52 -16.53 -8.27
C LYS A 29 1.20 -15.58 -9.42
N SER A 30 -0.05 -15.48 -9.84
CA SER A 30 -0.46 -14.61 -10.95
C SER A 30 -1.39 -13.50 -10.48
N HIS A 31 -1.37 -12.37 -11.20
CA HIS A 31 -2.29 -11.26 -10.95
C HIS A 31 -3.76 -11.69 -10.96
N ASP A 32 -4.14 -12.56 -11.91
CA ASP A 32 -5.50 -13.08 -12.03
C ASP A 32 -5.89 -13.94 -10.83
N THR A 33 -5.00 -14.84 -10.38
CA THR A 33 -5.24 -15.67 -9.18
C THR A 33 -5.38 -14.81 -7.93
N VAL A 34 -4.51 -13.81 -7.75
CA VAL A 34 -4.61 -12.85 -6.64
C VAL A 34 -5.93 -12.09 -6.69
N ASN A 35 -6.33 -11.62 -7.87
CA ASN A 35 -7.57 -10.86 -8.04
C ASN A 35 -8.79 -11.68 -7.65
N ARG A 36 -8.91 -12.91 -8.16
CA ARG A 36 -10.02 -13.83 -7.83
C ARG A 36 -10.04 -14.17 -6.34
N LEU A 37 -8.88 -14.48 -5.75
CA LEU A 37 -8.79 -14.74 -4.30
C LEU A 37 -9.28 -13.54 -3.47
N LEU A 38 -8.89 -12.33 -3.83
CA LEU A 38 -9.33 -11.13 -3.12
C LEU A 38 -10.80 -10.80 -3.36
N ASP A 39 -11.34 -11.11 -4.53
CA ASP A 39 -12.77 -10.94 -4.84
C ASP A 39 -13.64 -11.89 -4.02
N ASP A 40 -13.19 -13.15 -3.83
CA ASP A 40 -13.91 -14.15 -3.05
C ASP A 40 -13.76 -13.92 -1.52
N LEU A 41 -12.59 -13.43 -1.08
CA LEU A 41 -12.24 -13.30 0.33
C LEU A 41 -12.77 -12.01 0.97
N LEU A 42 -12.83 -10.92 0.22
CA LEU A 42 -13.11 -9.58 0.72
C LEU A 42 -14.38 -9.00 0.09
N SER A 43 -15.19 -8.35 0.90
CA SER A 43 -16.23 -7.49 0.37
C SER A 43 -15.63 -6.33 -0.44
N PRO A 44 -16.37 -5.72 -1.39
CA PRO A 44 -15.89 -4.58 -2.16
C PRO A 44 -15.35 -3.43 -1.31
N THR A 45 -15.98 -3.17 -0.17
CA THR A 45 -15.56 -2.13 0.78
C THR A 45 -14.23 -2.48 1.46
N GLU A 46 -14.05 -3.72 1.92
CA GLU A 46 -12.80 -4.19 2.54
C GLU A 46 -11.65 -4.16 1.54
N ARG A 47 -11.89 -4.61 0.33
CA ARG A 47 -10.91 -4.55 -0.77
C ARG A 47 -10.46 -3.12 -1.03
N LEU A 48 -11.41 -2.18 -1.13
CA LEU A 48 -11.08 -0.76 -1.31
C LEU A 48 -10.29 -0.20 -0.11
N MET A 49 -10.66 -0.57 1.11
CA MET A 49 -9.96 -0.13 2.32
C MET A 49 -8.51 -0.62 2.36
N ILE A 50 -8.27 -1.88 2.01
CA ILE A 50 -6.91 -2.46 1.94
C ILE A 50 -6.10 -1.79 0.83
N ALA A 51 -6.68 -1.61 -0.36
CA ALA A 51 -6.05 -0.92 -1.47
C ALA A 51 -5.65 0.52 -1.11
N LYS A 52 -6.54 1.29 -0.45
CA LYS A 52 -6.21 2.63 0.04
C LYS A 52 -5.07 2.63 1.06
N ARG A 53 -5.05 1.69 2.01
CA ARG A 53 -3.95 1.59 3.00
C ARG A 53 -2.61 1.31 2.32
N LEU A 54 -2.58 0.41 1.35
CA LEU A 54 -1.36 0.12 0.60
C LEU A 54 -0.91 1.35 -0.21
N SER A 55 -1.85 2.05 -0.87
CA SER A 55 -1.55 3.28 -1.62
C SER A 55 -1.01 4.39 -0.70
N ILE A 56 -1.54 4.54 0.53
CA ILE A 56 -0.99 5.46 1.53
C ILE A 56 0.47 5.11 1.83
N ALA A 57 0.78 3.83 2.05
CA ALA A 57 2.14 3.39 2.35
C ALA A 57 3.11 3.71 1.20
N PHE A 58 2.70 3.47 -0.05
CA PHE A 58 3.48 3.86 -1.24
C PHE A 58 3.73 5.36 -1.31
N LEU A 59 2.69 6.17 -1.15
CA LEU A 59 2.81 7.63 -1.23
C LEU A 59 3.70 8.20 -0.10
N LEU A 60 3.58 7.66 1.11
CA LEU A 60 4.47 8.02 2.22
C LEU A 60 5.93 7.61 1.95
N PHE A 61 6.13 6.43 1.37
CA PHE A 61 7.47 5.93 1.03
C PHE A 61 8.18 6.85 0.03
N ILE A 62 7.46 7.34 -0.99
CA ILE A 62 7.96 8.31 -1.96
C ILE A 62 7.86 9.77 -1.49
N LYS A 63 7.66 9.98 -0.17
CA LYS A 63 7.77 11.27 0.52
C LYS A 63 6.68 12.30 0.21
N TYR A 64 5.47 11.86 -0.15
CA TYR A 64 4.33 12.77 -0.14
C TYR A 64 3.90 13.10 1.30
N ASP A 65 3.45 14.33 1.51
CA ASP A 65 2.96 14.75 2.82
C ASP A 65 1.58 14.15 3.14
N GLN A 66 1.30 13.97 4.43
CA GLN A 66 0.08 13.30 4.89
C GLN A 66 -1.21 14.03 4.52
N ARG A 67 -1.17 15.35 4.46
CA ARG A 67 -2.33 16.19 4.11
C ARG A 67 -2.72 15.99 2.63
N THR A 68 -1.74 15.99 1.75
CA THR A 68 -1.91 15.70 0.32
C THR A 68 -2.48 14.30 0.11
N ILE A 69 -1.91 13.29 0.78
CA ILE A 69 -2.38 11.90 0.70
C ILE A 69 -3.84 11.78 1.16
N SER A 70 -4.18 12.38 2.30
CA SER A 70 -5.54 12.40 2.85
C SER A 70 -6.54 12.99 1.84
N LYS A 71 -6.19 14.11 1.22
CA LYS A 71 -7.01 14.78 0.21
C LYS A 71 -7.19 13.94 -1.05
N TRP A 72 -6.13 13.32 -1.55
CA TRP A 72 -6.15 12.54 -2.79
C TRP A 72 -6.95 11.25 -2.65
N LEU A 73 -6.67 10.49 -1.62
CA LEU A 73 -7.31 9.19 -1.41
C LEU A 73 -8.68 9.28 -0.72
N LYS A 74 -9.14 10.51 -0.39
CA LYS A 74 -10.40 10.75 0.35
C LYS A 74 -10.46 9.89 1.61
N VAL A 75 -9.44 10.02 2.45
CA VAL A 75 -9.31 9.33 3.74
C VAL A 75 -9.05 10.34 4.84
N SER A 76 -9.35 9.98 6.09
CA SER A 76 -9.03 10.84 7.22
C SER A 76 -7.52 10.93 7.46
N SER A 77 -7.06 12.05 8.00
CA SER A 77 -5.66 12.22 8.44
C SER A 77 -5.26 11.15 9.47
N THR A 78 -6.18 10.74 10.33
CA THR A 78 -5.97 9.67 11.29
C THR A 78 -5.65 8.34 10.59
N THR A 79 -6.30 8.03 9.46
CA THR A 79 -6.00 6.82 8.68
C THR A 79 -4.58 6.87 8.11
N VAL A 80 -4.16 8.02 7.57
CA VAL A 80 -2.81 8.22 7.05
C VAL A 80 -1.78 8.10 8.16
N SER A 81 -2.01 8.73 9.32
CA SER A 81 -1.13 8.64 10.47
C SER A 81 -0.99 7.22 11.01
N LYS A 82 -2.07 6.42 11.04
CA LYS A 82 -2.00 5.01 11.45
C LYS A 82 -1.12 4.19 10.51
N VAL A 83 -1.21 4.38 9.20
CA VAL A 83 -0.34 3.70 8.24
C VAL A 83 1.10 4.17 8.40
N SER A 84 1.33 5.47 8.57
CA SER A 84 2.67 6.03 8.84
C SER A 84 3.30 5.40 10.08
N LEU A 85 2.55 5.29 11.17
CA LEU A 85 3.02 4.64 12.39
C LEU A 85 3.33 3.15 12.14
N SER A 86 2.45 2.43 11.43
CA SER A 86 2.69 1.02 11.09
C SER A 86 3.96 0.82 10.25
N MET A 87 4.31 1.78 9.40
CA MET A 87 5.56 1.74 8.63
C MET A 87 6.81 1.97 9.50
N GLN A 88 6.68 2.72 10.59
CA GLN A 88 7.79 3.04 11.51
C GLN A 88 8.04 1.92 12.53
N VAL A 89 6.97 1.41 13.15
CA VAL A 89 7.06 0.46 14.27
C VAL A 89 6.71 -0.97 13.88
N GLY A 90 6.21 -1.19 12.67
CA GLY A 90 5.82 -2.52 12.17
C GLY A 90 7.02 -3.40 11.81
N ARG A 91 6.73 -4.63 11.41
CA ARG A 91 7.72 -5.65 10.99
C ARG A 91 8.35 -5.39 9.61
N GLY A 92 8.18 -4.22 9.03
CA GLY A 92 8.76 -3.85 7.73
C GLY A 92 8.03 -4.40 6.49
N GLY A 93 6.87 -5.02 6.63
CA GLY A 93 6.14 -5.62 5.51
C GLY A 93 5.83 -4.63 4.37
N TYR A 94 5.37 -3.43 4.70
CA TYR A 94 5.16 -2.38 3.70
C TYR A 94 6.45 -2.04 2.95
N ARG A 95 7.54 -1.83 3.69
CA ARG A 95 8.83 -1.47 3.12
C ARG A 95 9.35 -2.56 2.18
N SER A 96 9.35 -3.81 2.64
CA SER A 96 9.82 -4.95 1.85
C SER A 96 9.08 -5.10 0.51
N ILE A 97 7.75 -5.00 0.52
CA ILE A 97 6.94 -5.09 -0.70
C ILE A 97 7.18 -3.90 -1.61
N ILE A 98 7.20 -2.68 -1.05
CA ILE A 98 7.43 -1.47 -1.83
C ILE A 98 8.81 -1.50 -2.47
N GLU A 99 9.86 -1.86 -1.74
CA GLU A 99 11.23 -1.99 -2.27
C GLU A 99 11.33 -3.08 -3.34
N SER A 100 10.64 -4.22 -3.17
CA SER A 100 10.57 -5.28 -4.17
C SER A 100 9.96 -4.79 -5.47
N ILE A 101 8.82 -4.08 -5.38
CA ILE A 101 8.16 -3.48 -6.55
C ILE A 101 9.06 -2.39 -7.16
N LEU A 102 9.75 -1.59 -6.34
CA LEU A 102 10.66 -0.54 -6.80
C LEU A 102 11.89 -1.05 -7.56
N ARG A 103 12.29 -2.30 -7.34
CA ARG A 103 13.38 -2.94 -8.08
C ARG A 103 12.95 -3.48 -9.43
N SER A 104 11.66 -3.73 -9.64
CA SER A 104 11.15 -4.21 -10.94
C SER A 104 10.92 -3.04 -11.90
N GLU A 105 11.25 -3.23 -13.19
CA GLU A 105 10.98 -2.24 -14.25
C GLU A 105 9.49 -1.93 -14.42
N GLU A 106 8.62 -2.81 -13.94
CA GLU A 106 7.16 -2.66 -13.96
C GLU A 106 6.67 -1.49 -13.10
N LEU A 107 7.51 -0.99 -12.20
CA LEU A 107 7.18 0.11 -11.30
C LEU A 107 6.90 1.42 -12.00
N LYS A 108 7.62 1.73 -13.08
CA LYS A 108 7.38 2.98 -13.85
C LYS A 108 5.92 3.04 -14.30
N GLY A 109 5.38 1.87 -14.72
CA GLY A 109 3.96 1.74 -15.08
C GLY A 109 3.02 1.84 -13.90
N PHE A 110 3.40 1.33 -12.71
CA PHE A 110 2.55 1.38 -11.52
C PHE A 110 2.44 2.80 -10.93
N ILE A 111 3.56 3.51 -10.82
CA ILE A 111 3.54 4.90 -10.36
C ILE A 111 2.82 5.79 -11.37
N GLN A 112 3.03 5.60 -12.67
CA GLN A 112 2.25 6.29 -13.69
C GLN A 112 0.75 6.03 -13.59
N LYS A 113 0.32 4.80 -13.28
CA LYS A 113 -1.10 4.48 -13.05
C LYS A 113 -1.67 5.20 -11.83
N ILE A 114 -0.91 5.27 -10.74
CA ILE A 114 -1.31 6.04 -9.56
C ILE A 114 -1.35 7.53 -9.88
N GLU A 115 -0.35 8.06 -10.55
CA GLU A 115 -0.31 9.49 -10.95
C GLU A 115 -1.42 9.84 -11.94
N LEU A 116 -1.71 9.00 -12.92
CA LEU A 116 -2.82 9.19 -13.86
C LEU A 116 -4.16 9.17 -13.13
N ALA A 117 -4.39 8.19 -12.27
CA ALA A 117 -5.62 8.11 -11.47
C ALA A 117 -5.79 9.30 -10.52
N LEU A 118 -4.69 9.92 -10.10
CA LEU A 118 -4.69 11.08 -9.21
C LEU A 118 -4.63 12.42 -9.97
N SER A 119 -4.04 12.48 -11.17
CA SER A 119 -3.90 13.69 -11.97
C SER A 119 -5.23 14.19 -12.52
N ASP A 120 -6.16 13.30 -12.81
CA ASP A 120 -7.52 13.67 -13.23
C ASP A 120 -8.31 14.41 -12.12
N ILE A 121 -7.80 14.34 -10.88
CA ILE A 121 -8.48 14.90 -9.70
C ILE A 121 -7.84 16.22 -9.22
N ILE A 122 -6.54 16.52 -9.47
CA ILE A 122 -5.85 17.49 -8.60
C ILE A 122 -4.88 18.46 -9.25
N LEU A 123 -4.29 18.26 -10.44
CA LEU A 123 -3.18 19.11 -10.87
C LEU A 123 -3.33 19.77 -12.23
N PRO A 124 -3.01 21.08 -12.33
CA PRO A 124 -2.59 21.69 -13.60
C PRO A 124 -1.31 20.96 -14.06
N LYS A 125 -1.29 20.56 -15.32
CA LYS A 125 -0.28 19.68 -15.96
C LYS A 125 1.20 20.12 -15.84
N HIS A 126 1.49 21.26 -15.25
CA HIS A 126 2.82 21.86 -15.18
C HIS A 126 3.64 21.53 -13.92
N VAL A 127 3.01 21.19 -12.80
CA VAL A 127 3.71 21.05 -11.50
C VAL A 127 4.14 19.61 -11.21
N ALA A 128 3.46 18.62 -11.78
CA ALA A 128 3.67 17.20 -11.44
C ALA A 128 5.01 16.64 -11.92
N ARG A 129 5.50 17.08 -13.09
CA ARG A 129 6.65 16.44 -13.76
C ARG A 129 8.00 16.72 -13.12
N SER A 130 8.24 17.94 -12.65
CA SER A 130 9.54 18.33 -12.08
C SER A 130 9.75 17.85 -10.65
N SER A 131 8.71 17.89 -9.83
CA SER A 131 8.78 17.47 -8.41
C SER A 131 8.87 15.95 -8.25
N TRP A 132 8.35 15.18 -9.23
CA TRP A 132 8.42 13.73 -9.23
C TRP A 132 9.85 13.22 -9.48
N HIS A 133 10.52 13.72 -10.49
CA HIS A 133 11.91 13.34 -10.81
C HIS A 133 12.89 13.66 -9.67
N GLN A 134 12.63 14.71 -8.92
CA GLN A 134 13.45 15.13 -7.78
C GLN A 134 13.25 14.19 -6.60
N ARG A 135 12.00 13.90 -6.24
CA ARG A 135 11.65 12.96 -5.14
C ARG A 135 12.07 11.52 -5.41
N HIS A 136 12.02 11.09 -6.66
CA HIS A 136 12.44 9.73 -7.04
C HIS A 136 13.97 9.56 -7.00
N ARG A 137 14.73 10.62 -7.29
CA ARG A 137 16.19 10.62 -7.11
C ARG A 137 16.57 10.56 -5.63
N GLU A 138 15.88 11.29 -4.76
CA GLU A 138 16.11 11.27 -3.31
C GLU A 138 15.77 9.91 -2.70
N ALA A 139 14.67 9.29 -3.10
CA ALA A 139 14.30 7.94 -2.65
C ALA A 139 15.33 6.88 -3.09
N LYS A 140 15.87 6.99 -4.32
CA LYS A 140 16.95 6.12 -4.81
C LYS A 140 18.26 6.31 -4.03
N MET A 141 18.59 7.55 -3.68
CA MET A 141 19.81 7.85 -2.90
C MET A 141 19.72 7.35 -1.45
N VAL A 142 18.54 7.39 -0.84
CA VAL A 142 18.31 6.83 0.50
C VAL A 142 18.40 5.31 0.50
N SER A 143 17.91 4.64 -0.55
CA SER A 143 18.04 3.18 -0.72
C SER A 143 19.49 2.73 -0.94
N GLN A 144 20.34 3.55 -1.58
CA GLN A 144 21.75 3.24 -1.81
C GLN A 144 22.67 3.54 -0.61
N LYS A 145 22.24 4.37 0.35
CA LYS A 145 23.02 4.70 1.57
C LYS A 145 22.72 3.76 2.75
N ALA A 146 21.83 2.79 2.60
CA ALA A 146 21.45 1.83 3.63
C ALA A 146 22.19 0.47 3.52
N PHE A 147 23.33 0.45 2.80
CA PHE A 147 24.31 -0.65 2.76
C PHE A 147 25.68 -0.13 3.11
#